data_ca6fbeac2cb6be397984e1952371a00f
#
_entry.id   ca6fbeac2cb6be397984e1952371a00f
#
_cell.length_a   1.000
_cell.length_b   1.000
_cell.length_c   1.000
_cell.angle_alpha   90.00
_cell.angle_beta   90.00
_cell.angle_gamma   90.00
#
_symmetry.space_group_name_H-M   'P 1'
#
loop_
_entity.id
_entity.type
_entity.pdbx_description
1 polymer ?
#
loop_
_entity_poly.entity_id
_entity_poly.type
_entity_poly.pdbx_seq_one_letter_code
_entity_poly.pdbx_strand_id
1 'polypeptide(L)'
;MHKIFKQIQELRLQISPNSFKAIIKWLRVELTYTSNHIEGNTLTREETALTVKEGLTSGSKPVKDYLEAKNHAEAFDYIVSLINQKKINYEDVILKIHSLILNGINDNDRGRYRNVRVRIAGVDVVLPNPLKVPDLMRGFAEKLDERPNSVLKAFEAHYKLVEIHPFVDGNGRTARLLMNLILMRAGYLPTVIAPIERKRYISAINSRNTKCNLLAYHKYMFRVLKKSLDMYVKMFGEQEADCDDTLMTIGEFAKYCNVPQSTLRYYLRAKKLEPLSYTNSGYMLFSREQGKLLK
;
A
#
# COMPACT_ATOMS: atom_id res chain seq x y z
N MET A 1 16.54 13.13 8.78
CA MET A 1 15.22 13.19 8.15
C MET A 1 15.24 13.77 6.73
N HIS A 2 15.90 14.88 6.49
CA HIS A 2 15.97 15.52 5.15
C HIS A 2 16.44 14.56 4.03
N LYS A 3 17.52 13.79 4.26
CA LYS A 3 18.04 12.79 3.30
C LYS A 3 16.99 11.71 2.96
N ILE A 4 16.28 11.18 3.97
CA ILE A 4 15.24 10.16 3.76
C ILE A 4 14.06 10.75 2.98
N PHE A 5 13.66 11.99 3.29
CA PHE A 5 12.57 12.66 2.58
C PHE A 5 12.90 12.88 1.10
N LYS A 6 14.13 13.30 0.77
CA LYS A 6 14.60 13.42 -0.62
C LYS A 6 14.53 12.09 -1.36
N GLN A 7 15.02 11.01 -0.74
CA GLN A 7 14.93 9.66 -1.32
C GLN A 7 13.48 9.20 -1.55
N ILE A 8 12.56 9.52 -0.65
CA ILE A 8 11.12 9.23 -0.81
C ILE A 8 10.56 9.97 -2.03
N GLN A 9 10.94 11.22 -2.27
CA GLN A 9 10.50 11.98 -3.45
C GLN A 9 11.05 11.36 -4.74
N GLU A 10 12.32 10.99 -4.75
CA GLU A 10 12.96 10.35 -5.90
C GLU A 10 12.29 9.00 -6.26
N LEU A 11 12.04 8.14 -5.26
CA LEU A 11 11.37 6.85 -5.44
C LEU A 11 9.93 7.01 -5.97
N ARG A 12 9.20 8.02 -5.47
CA ARG A 12 7.84 8.30 -5.93
C ARG A 12 7.78 8.56 -7.44
N LEU A 13 8.76 9.26 -7.99
CA LEU A 13 8.82 9.61 -9.41
C LEU A 13 9.10 8.40 -10.33
N GLN A 14 9.62 7.29 -9.77
CA GLN A 14 9.91 6.05 -10.51
C GLN A 14 8.68 5.15 -10.71
N ILE A 15 7.52 5.53 -10.18
CA ILE A 15 6.30 4.73 -10.25
C ILE A 15 5.36 5.33 -11.29
N SER A 16 5.16 4.61 -12.40
CA SER A 16 4.26 5.01 -13.47
C SER A 16 2.78 4.88 -13.07
N PRO A 17 1.84 5.55 -13.74
CA PRO A 17 0.41 5.38 -13.52
C PRO A 17 -0.09 3.95 -13.72
N ASN A 18 0.51 3.18 -14.63
CA ASN A 18 0.16 1.78 -14.86
C ASN A 18 0.65 0.90 -13.71
N SER A 19 1.89 1.12 -13.25
CA SER A 19 2.44 0.48 -12.05
C SER A 19 1.60 0.79 -10.82
N PHE A 20 1.08 2.01 -10.69
CA PHE A 20 0.21 2.39 -9.58
C PHE A 20 -1.02 1.49 -9.46
N LYS A 21 -1.73 1.21 -10.56
CA LYS A 21 -2.91 0.31 -10.55
C LYS A 21 -2.55 -1.11 -10.12
N ALA A 22 -1.44 -1.64 -10.64
CA ALA A 22 -0.96 -2.98 -10.27
C ALA A 22 -0.59 -3.05 -8.78
N ILE A 23 0.08 -2.03 -8.27
CA ILE A 23 0.45 -1.91 -6.86
C ILE A 23 -0.80 -1.86 -5.96
N ILE A 24 -1.81 -1.06 -6.29
CA ILE A 24 -3.05 -0.97 -5.51
C ILE A 24 -3.75 -2.34 -5.45
N LYS A 25 -3.82 -3.07 -6.57
CA LYS A 25 -4.39 -4.41 -6.60
C LYS A 25 -3.62 -5.39 -5.71
N TRP A 26 -2.30 -5.33 -5.73
CA TRP A 26 -1.45 -6.14 -4.86
C TRP A 26 -1.59 -5.74 -3.39
N LEU A 27 -1.63 -4.43 -3.10
CA LEU A 27 -1.78 -3.89 -1.75
C LEU A 27 -3.09 -4.27 -1.08
N ARG A 28 -4.15 -4.49 -1.83
CA ARG A 28 -5.43 -4.98 -1.30
C ARG A 28 -5.26 -6.26 -0.48
N VAL A 29 -4.40 -7.16 -0.92
CA VAL A 29 -4.07 -8.40 -0.20
C VAL A 29 -3.00 -8.15 0.86
N GLU A 30 -1.91 -7.48 0.49
CA GLU A 30 -0.75 -7.30 1.36
C GLU A 30 -1.04 -6.47 2.61
N LEU A 31 -1.78 -5.36 2.48
CA LEU A 31 -2.20 -4.57 3.63
C LEU A 31 -3.23 -5.30 4.49
N THR A 32 -4.12 -6.07 3.87
CA THR A 32 -5.06 -6.90 4.62
C THR A 32 -4.33 -7.93 5.46
N TYR A 33 -3.39 -8.67 4.87
CA TYR A 33 -2.57 -9.64 5.60
C TYR A 33 -1.77 -8.98 6.72
N THR A 34 -0.95 -7.99 6.38
CA THR A 34 -0.01 -7.39 7.34
C THR A 34 -0.72 -6.67 8.48
N SER A 35 -1.78 -5.92 8.17
CA SER A 35 -2.53 -5.14 9.17
C SER A 35 -3.29 -6.03 10.15
N ASN A 36 -3.94 -7.10 9.68
CA ASN A 36 -4.65 -8.03 10.54
C ASN A 36 -3.67 -8.90 11.35
N HIS A 37 -2.57 -9.32 10.76
CA HIS A 37 -1.55 -10.12 11.46
C HIS A 37 -0.89 -9.34 12.62
N ILE A 38 -0.73 -8.03 12.52
CA ILE A 38 -0.29 -7.16 13.63
C ILE A 38 -1.25 -7.25 14.82
N GLU A 39 -2.55 -7.42 14.56
CA GLU A 39 -3.60 -7.54 15.61
C GLU A 39 -3.82 -8.99 16.08
N GLY A 40 -3.07 -9.96 15.53
CA GLY A 40 -3.10 -11.35 15.96
C GLY A 40 -3.94 -12.30 15.10
N ASN A 41 -4.41 -11.85 13.93
CA ASN A 41 -5.04 -12.72 12.95
C ASN A 41 -4.08 -13.83 12.49
N THR A 42 -4.58 -15.05 12.32
CA THR A 42 -3.77 -16.25 12.10
C THR A 42 -3.72 -16.72 10.66
N LEU A 43 -4.41 -16.05 9.73
CA LEU A 43 -4.35 -16.38 8.31
C LEU A 43 -2.95 -16.18 7.75
N THR A 44 -2.49 -17.10 6.91
CA THR A 44 -1.29 -16.91 6.10
C THR A 44 -1.55 -15.88 5.00
N ARG A 45 -0.50 -15.46 4.29
CA ARG A 45 -0.66 -14.55 3.14
C ARG A 45 -1.47 -15.20 2.01
N GLU A 46 -1.27 -16.50 1.78
CA GLU A 46 -1.98 -17.30 0.78
C GLU A 46 -3.46 -17.45 1.14
N GLU A 47 -3.79 -17.78 2.40
CA GLU A 47 -5.17 -17.85 2.90
C GLU A 47 -5.86 -16.49 2.82
N THR A 48 -5.14 -15.41 3.17
CA THR A 48 -5.65 -14.04 3.01
C THR A 48 -5.92 -13.71 1.54
N ALA A 49 -5.01 -14.08 0.63
CA ALA A 49 -5.19 -13.86 -0.81
C ALA A 49 -6.41 -14.63 -1.35
N LEU A 50 -6.60 -15.88 -0.93
CA LEU A 50 -7.74 -16.71 -1.30
C LEU A 50 -9.05 -16.07 -0.82
N THR A 51 -9.11 -15.66 0.44
CA THR A 51 -10.28 -15.00 1.04
C THR A 51 -10.62 -13.69 0.33
N VAL A 52 -9.61 -12.85 0.06
CA VAL A 52 -9.80 -11.51 -0.50
C VAL A 52 -10.13 -11.55 -2.00
N LYS A 53 -9.55 -12.49 -2.76
CA LYS A 53 -9.74 -12.58 -4.21
C LYS A 53 -10.93 -13.45 -4.60
N GLU A 54 -11.06 -14.61 -3.95
CA GLU A 54 -12.02 -15.65 -4.35
C GLU A 54 -13.22 -15.74 -3.40
N GLY A 55 -13.17 -15.08 -2.23
CA GLY A 55 -14.21 -15.20 -1.20
C GLY A 55 -14.24 -16.56 -0.51
N LEU A 56 -13.18 -17.37 -0.67
CA LEU A 56 -13.10 -18.72 -0.15
C LEU A 56 -12.41 -18.74 1.22
N THR A 57 -12.82 -19.70 2.05
CA THR A 57 -12.17 -20.04 3.31
C THR A 57 -11.47 -21.38 3.15
N SER A 58 -10.23 -21.47 3.62
CA SER A 58 -9.47 -22.70 3.59
C SER A 58 -9.16 -23.18 5.01
N GLY A 59 -9.67 -24.35 5.39
CA GLY A 59 -9.20 -25.08 6.55
C GLY A 59 -9.76 -24.64 7.92
N SER A 60 -9.00 -24.87 8.97
CA SER A 60 -9.37 -24.90 10.38
C SER A 60 -9.20 -23.57 11.14
N LYS A 61 -9.10 -22.46 10.44
CA LYS A 61 -8.90 -21.15 11.09
C LYS A 61 -10.23 -20.61 11.64
N PRO A 62 -10.19 -19.75 12.67
CA PRO A 62 -11.40 -19.10 13.20
C PRO A 62 -12.15 -18.31 12.12
N VAL A 63 -13.48 -18.44 12.07
CA VAL A 63 -14.34 -17.67 11.14
C VAL A 63 -14.10 -16.17 11.26
N LYS A 64 -13.81 -15.67 12.48
CA LYS A 64 -13.47 -14.28 12.75
C LYS A 64 -12.29 -13.81 11.87
N ASP A 65 -11.25 -14.64 11.71
CA ASP A 65 -10.05 -14.27 10.97
C ASP A 65 -10.35 -14.04 9.48
N TYR A 66 -11.24 -14.84 8.89
CA TYR A 66 -11.70 -14.64 7.51
C TYR A 66 -12.57 -13.40 7.36
N LEU A 67 -13.45 -13.13 8.33
CA LEU A 67 -14.25 -11.90 8.34
C LEU A 67 -13.35 -10.65 8.46
N GLU A 68 -12.36 -10.68 9.33
CA GLU A 68 -11.37 -9.59 9.46
C GLU A 68 -10.64 -9.34 8.14
N ALA A 69 -10.23 -10.39 7.42
CA ALA A 69 -9.57 -10.25 6.13
C ALA A 69 -10.50 -9.65 5.07
N LYS A 70 -11.70 -10.18 4.93
CA LYS A 70 -12.72 -9.65 4.01
C LYS A 70 -13.03 -8.18 4.31
N ASN A 71 -13.33 -7.89 5.55
CA ASN A 71 -13.72 -6.55 6.01
C ASN A 71 -12.61 -5.52 5.82
N HIS A 72 -11.36 -5.89 6.09
CA HIS A 72 -10.22 -5.01 5.87
C HIS A 72 -10.01 -4.72 4.38
N ALA A 73 -10.19 -5.71 3.52
CA ALA A 73 -10.11 -5.51 2.07
C ALA A 73 -11.22 -4.57 1.55
N GLU A 74 -12.45 -4.71 2.05
CA GLU A 74 -13.57 -3.80 1.74
C GLU A 74 -13.28 -2.38 2.25
N ALA A 75 -12.73 -2.25 3.46
CA ALA A 75 -12.32 -0.94 4.01
C ALA A 75 -11.16 -0.31 3.21
N PHE A 76 -10.24 -1.13 2.68
CA PHE A 76 -9.20 -0.66 1.77
C PHE A 76 -9.78 -0.17 0.44
N ASP A 77 -10.70 -0.92 -0.18
CA ASP A 77 -11.40 -0.50 -1.40
C ASP A 77 -12.14 0.83 -1.19
N TYR A 78 -12.79 0.99 -0.02
CA TYR A 78 -13.44 2.24 0.35
C TYR A 78 -12.45 3.42 0.39
N ILE A 79 -11.32 3.30 1.07
CA ILE A 79 -10.35 4.41 1.11
C ILE A 79 -9.73 4.71 -0.27
N VAL A 80 -9.55 3.71 -1.12
CA VAL A 80 -9.10 3.91 -2.52
C VAL A 80 -10.12 4.73 -3.31
N SER A 81 -11.42 4.51 -3.12
CA SER A 81 -12.48 5.30 -3.79
C SER A 81 -12.49 6.79 -3.40
N LEU A 82 -11.88 7.14 -2.26
CA LEU A 82 -11.81 8.51 -1.75
C LEU A 82 -10.60 9.32 -2.24
N ILE A 83 -9.63 8.68 -2.91
CA ILE A 83 -8.35 9.32 -3.27
C ILE A 83 -8.56 10.61 -4.06
N ASN A 84 -9.43 10.57 -5.06
CA ASN A 84 -9.66 11.66 -6.02
C ASN A 84 -10.84 12.57 -5.64
N GLN A 85 -11.50 12.34 -4.52
CA GLN A 85 -12.60 13.20 -4.09
C GLN A 85 -12.05 14.56 -3.64
N LYS A 86 -12.64 15.64 -4.14
CA LYS A 86 -12.18 17.02 -3.83
C LYS A 86 -12.25 17.30 -2.33
N LYS A 87 -13.35 16.93 -1.69
CA LYS A 87 -13.60 17.13 -0.26
C LYS A 87 -14.15 15.86 0.36
N ILE A 88 -13.65 15.51 1.54
CA ILE A 88 -14.16 14.42 2.38
C ILE A 88 -14.32 14.95 3.80
N ASN A 89 -15.24 14.36 4.55
CA ASN A 89 -15.36 14.59 6.00
C ASN A 89 -14.54 13.49 6.70
N TYR A 90 -13.46 13.84 7.38
CA TYR A 90 -12.59 12.85 8.01
C TYR A 90 -13.26 12.10 9.17
N GLU A 91 -14.19 12.72 9.91
CA GLU A 91 -14.92 12.03 10.98
C GLU A 91 -15.80 10.92 10.41
N ASP A 92 -16.60 11.21 9.38
CA ASP A 92 -17.44 10.23 8.69
C ASP A 92 -16.61 9.11 8.08
N VAL A 93 -15.46 9.45 7.49
CA VAL A 93 -14.54 8.48 6.90
C VAL A 93 -14.00 7.52 7.97
N ILE A 94 -13.57 8.03 9.12
CA ILE A 94 -13.06 7.22 10.23
C ILE A 94 -14.13 6.28 10.76
N LEU A 95 -15.34 6.78 10.99
CA LEU A 95 -16.49 5.97 11.44
C LEU A 95 -16.86 4.90 10.41
N LYS A 96 -16.83 5.24 9.11
CA LYS A 96 -17.12 4.29 8.03
C LYS A 96 -16.05 3.21 7.91
N ILE A 97 -14.75 3.57 7.95
CA ILE A 97 -13.64 2.59 7.98
C ILE A 97 -13.85 1.62 9.14
N HIS A 98 -14.08 2.13 10.35
CA HIS A 98 -14.30 1.30 11.53
C HIS A 98 -15.55 0.42 11.39
N SER A 99 -16.64 0.96 10.85
CA SER A 99 -17.86 0.20 10.60
C SER A 99 -17.61 -0.97 9.63
N LEU A 100 -16.80 -0.78 8.59
CA LEU A 100 -16.44 -1.85 7.66
C LEU A 100 -15.58 -2.91 8.35
N ILE A 101 -14.57 -2.52 9.11
CA ILE A 101 -13.64 -3.44 9.80
C ILE A 101 -14.37 -4.40 10.75
N LEU A 102 -15.40 -3.94 11.45
CA LEU A 102 -16.14 -4.74 12.44
C LEU A 102 -17.42 -5.37 11.90
N ASN A 103 -17.70 -5.30 10.61
CA ASN A 103 -18.92 -5.85 10.01
C ASN A 103 -19.04 -7.36 10.26
N GLY A 104 -20.14 -7.79 10.89
CA GLY A 104 -20.39 -9.20 11.23
C GLY A 104 -19.44 -9.78 12.31
N ILE A 105 -18.56 -8.94 12.90
CA ILE A 105 -17.67 -9.35 14.01
C ILE A 105 -18.21 -8.79 15.32
N ASN A 106 -18.53 -7.50 15.35
CA ASN A 106 -19.13 -6.82 16.49
C ASN A 106 -20.03 -5.68 16.00
N ASP A 107 -21.23 -6.01 15.61
CA ASP A 107 -22.18 -5.05 15.01
C ASP A 107 -22.71 -4.02 16.02
N ASN A 108 -22.62 -4.29 17.33
CA ASN A 108 -23.04 -3.34 18.37
C ASN A 108 -22.09 -2.14 18.47
N ASP A 109 -20.78 -2.34 18.30
CA ASP A 109 -19.76 -1.31 18.45
C ASP A 109 -19.30 -0.73 17.10
N ARG A 110 -19.68 -1.34 15.96
CA ARG A 110 -19.23 -0.92 14.63
C ARG A 110 -19.63 0.53 14.31
N GLY A 111 -18.65 1.34 13.91
CA GLY A 111 -18.89 2.73 13.54
C GLY A 111 -19.33 3.62 14.69
N ARG A 112 -19.11 3.23 15.94
CA ARG A 112 -19.52 3.98 17.13
C ARG A 112 -18.32 4.21 18.05
N TYR A 113 -18.25 5.40 18.63
CA TYR A 113 -17.27 5.67 19.67
C TYR A 113 -17.60 4.90 20.94
N ARG A 114 -16.55 4.47 21.65
CA ARG A 114 -16.68 3.76 22.92
C ARG A 114 -17.32 4.65 23.99
N ASN A 115 -18.19 4.08 24.75
CA ASN A 115 -18.79 4.67 25.95
C ASN A 115 -18.24 4.03 27.24
N VAL A 116 -17.30 3.08 27.12
CA VAL A 116 -16.66 2.37 28.22
C VAL A 116 -15.16 2.65 28.26
N ARG A 117 -14.56 2.45 29.44
CA ARG A 117 -13.10 2.49 29.58
C ARG A 117 -12.50 1.22 28.98
N VAL A 118 -11.44 1.40 28.18
CA VAL A 118 -10.68 0.30 27.59
C VAL A 118 -9.20 0.42 27.98
N ARG A 119 -8.47 -0.69 27.88
CA ARG A 119 -7.01 -0.74 28.10
C ARG A 119 -6.34 -1.36 26.89
N ILE A 120 -5.15 -0.88 26.55
CA ILE A 120 -4.34 -1.48 25.49
C ILE A 120 -3.47 -2.56 26.14
N ALA A 121 -3.58 -3.81 25.65
CA ALA A 121 -2.81 -4.92 26.20
C ALA A 121 -1.30 -4.67 26.06
N GLY A 122 -0.57 -4.85 27.17
CA GLY A 122 0.89 -4.68 27.22
C GLY A 122 1.38 -3.23 27.19
N VAL A 123 0.49 -2.25 27.40
CA VAL A 123 0.85 -0.82 27.45
C VAL A 123 0.21 -0.16 28.68
N ASP A 124 1.04 0.46 29.51
CA ASP A 124 0.56 1.22 30.66
C ASP A 124 0.33 2.70 30.27
N VAL A 125 -0.76 2.95 29.57
CA VAL A 125 -1.17 4.29 29.13
C VAL A 125 -2.60 4.56 29.58
N VAL A 126 -2.80 5.73 30.17
CA VAL A 126 -4.14 6.21 30.53
C VAL A 126 -4.81 6.81 29.31
N LEU A 127 -5.81 6.12 28.81
CA LEU A 127 -6.62 6.58 27.68
C LEU A 127 -7.63 7.67 28.12
N PRO A 128 -8.07 8.54 27.20
CA PRO A 128 -9.07 9.57 27.49
C PRO A 128 -10.36 8.99 28.07
N ASN A 129 -11.03 9.79 28.92
CA ASN A 129 -12.36 9.43 29.42
C ASN A 129 -13.32 9.23 28.23
N PRO A 130 -14.13 8.14 28.22
CA PRO A 130 -15.10 7.89 27.15
C PRO A 130 -16.00 9.07 26.81
N LEU A 131 -16.46 9.81 27.81
CA LEU A 131 -17.32 11.01 27.61
C LEU A 131 -16.65 12.12 26.80
N LYS A 132 -15.32 12.18 26.78
CA LYS A 132 -14.55 13.18 26.01
C LYS A 132 -14.21 12.70 24.60
N VAL A 133 -14.41 11.43 24.27
CA VAL A 133 -14.01 10.85 22.99
C VAL A 133 -14.70 11.54 21.81
N PRO A 134 -16.01 11.78 21.81
CA PRO A 134 -16.68 12.46 20.68
C PRO A 134 -16.09 13.85 20.38
N ASP A 135 -15.86 14.66 21.41
CA ASP A 135 -15.31 16.01 21.22
C ASP A 135 -13.84 15.98 20.75
N LEU A 136 -13.06 15.04 21.30
CA LEU A 136 -11.67 14.83 20.84
C LEU A 136 -11.62 14.38 19.38
N MET A 137 -12.54 13.54 18.93
CA MET A 137 -12.61 13.08 17.55
C MET A 137 -13.09 14.16 16.59
N ARG A 138 -14.08 14.96 16.98
CA ARG A 138 -14.52 16.12 16.20
C ARG A 138 -13.37 17.11 16.00
N GLY A 139 -12.71 17.57 17.06
CA GLY A 139 -11.58 18.49 16.94
C GLY A 139 -10.35 17.88 16.26
N PHE A 140 -10.20 16.56 16.25
CA PHE A 140 -9.19 15.87 15.45
C PHE A 140 -9.54 15.91 13.96
N ALA A 141 -10.79 15.60 13.58
CA ALA A 141 -11.26 15.61 12.21
C ALA A 141 -11.21 17.03 11.59
N GLU A 142 -11.65 18.05 12.32
CA GLU A 142 -11.55 19.45 11.91
C GLU A 142 -10.11 19.84 11.55
N LYS A 143 -9.14 19.50 12.40
CA LYS A 143 -7.70 19.73 12.12
C LYS A 143 -7.19 18.96 10.89
N LEU A 144 -7.76 17.80 10.59
CA LEU A 144 -7.45 17.07 9.37
C LEU A 144 -8.05 17.75 8.13
N ASP A 145 -9.25 18.33 8.24
CA ASP A 145 -9.90 19.04 7.14
C ASP A 145 -9.17 20.34 6.78
N GLU A 146 -8.67 21.07 7.77
CA GLU A 146 -7.99 22.35 7.59
C GLU A 146 -6.58 22.23 6.96
N ARG A 147 -5.90 21.11 7.16
CA ARG A 147 -4.49 20.94 6.75
C ARG A 147 -4.36 20.25 5.40
N PRO A 148 -3.44 20.69 4.51
CA PRO A 148 -3.15 19.99 3.27
C PRO A 148 -2.63 18.58 3.53
N ASN A 149 -2.92 17.66 2.62
CA ASN A 149 -2.42 16.29 2.74
C ASN A 149 -0.90 16.25 2.58
N SER A 150 -0.24 15.52 3.46
CA SER A 150 1.21 15.37 3.49
C SER A 150 1.60 14.09 4.23
N VAL A 151 2.84 13.67 4.06
CA VAL A 151 3.40 12.50 4.79
C VAL A 151 3.33 12.73 6.31
N LEU A 152 3.68 13.93 6.78
CA LEU A 152 3.65 14.26 8.21
C LEU A 152 2.22 14.22 8.75
N LYS A 153 1.26 14.83 8.03
CA LYS A 153 -0.17 14.76 8.40
C LYS A 153 -0.64 13.30 8.52
N ALA A 154 -0.25 12.44 7.59
CA ALA A 154 -0.62 11.03 7.62
C ALA A 154 -0.10 10.31 8.89
N PHE A 155 1.18 10.54 9.24
CA PHE A 155 1.77 9.93 10.43
C PHE A 155 1.19 10.50 11.71
N GLU A 156 0.95 11.80 11.79
CA GLU A 156 0.31 12.45 12.94
C GLU A 156 -1.15 12.00 13.11
N ALA A 157 -1.88 11.82 11.99
CA ALA A 157 -3.25 11.30 12.01
C ALA A 157 -3.32 9.89 12.57
N HIS A 158 -2.42 9.01 12.09
CA HIS A 158 -2.28 7.66 12.62
C HIS A 158 -2.01 7.67 14.14
N TYR A 159 -0.99 8.44 14.54
CA TYR A 159 -0.62 8.52 15.95
C TYR A 159 -1.78 9.05 16.80
N LYS A 160 -2.44 10.15 16.37
CA LYS A 160 -3.51 10.80 17.14
C LYS A 160 -4.73 9.90 17.31
N LEU A 161 -5.10 9.13 16.28
CA LEU A 161 -6.20 8.17 16.39
C LEU A 161 -5.87 7.05 17.40
N VAL A 162 -4.65 6.53 17.36
CA VAL A 162 -4.19 5.52 18.33
C VAL A 162 -4.15 6.11 19.75
N GLU A 163 -3.75 7.37 19.94
CA GLU A 163 -3.70 8.08 21.22
C GLU A 163 -5.10 8.31 21.81
N ILE A 164 -6.06 8.75 21.01
CA ILE A 164 -7.46 8.94 21.43
C ILE A 164 -8.10 7.58 21.74
N HIS A 165 -7.75 6.57 20.93
CA HIS A 165 -8.30 5.21 21.03
C HIS A 165 -9.81 5.19 21.08
N PRO A 166 -10.49 5.72 20.03
CA PRO A 166 -11.90 6.08 20.12
C PRO A 166 -12.86 4.88 20.16
N PHE A 167 -12.40 3.67 19.84
CA PHE A 167 -13.22 2.49 19.70
C PHE A 167 -12.91 1.42 20.75
N VAL A 168 -13.82 0.46 20.91
CA VAL A 168 -13.60 -0.70 21.78
C VAL A 168 -12.55 -1.65 21.19
N ASP A 169 -12.62 -1.89 19.88
CA ASP A 169 -11.66 -2.68 19.08
C ASP A 169 -11.41 -2.00 17.72
N GLY A 170 -10.49 -2.50 16.91
CA GLY A 170 -10.25 -2.03 15.54
C GLY A 170 -9.48 -0.71 15.42
N ASN A 171 -9.05 -0.09 16.51
CA ASN A 171 -8.35 1.21 16.50
C ASN A 171 -7.07 1.18 15.65
N GLY A 172 -6.24 0.16 15.77
CA GLY A 172 -4.99 0.03 15.02
C GLY A 172 -5.23 -0.11 13.52
N ARG A 173 -6.16 -0.96 13.12
CA ARG A 173 -6.55 -1.17 11.71
C ARG A 173 -7.12 0.10 11.10
N THR A 174 -8.02 0.78 11.81
CA THR A 174 -8.61 2.07 11.39
C THR A 174 -7.52 3.14 11.23
N ALA A 175 -6.59 3.25 12.18
CA ALA A 175 -5.52 4.23 12.13
C ALA A 175 -4.57 4.00 10.94
N ARG A 176 -4.20 2.74 10.65
CA ARG A 176 -3.36 2.41 9.50
C ARG A 176 -4.05 2.68 8.17
N LEU A 177 -5.35 2.41 8.05
CA LEU A 177 -6.13 2.74 6.85
C LEU A 177 -6.28 4.26 6.67
N LEU A 178 -6.57 5.02 7.73
CA LEU A 178 -6.63 6.48 7.69
C LEU A 178 -5.29 7.09 7.24
N MET A 179 -4.18 6.63 7.80
CA MET A 179 -2.84 7.05 7.41
C MET A 179 -2.61 6.82 5.91
N ASN A 180 -2.93 5.64 5.43
CA ASN A 180 -2.73 5.26 4.04
C ASN A 180 -3.65 6.05 3.10
N LEU A 181 -4.87 6.37 3.48
CA LEU A 181 -5.74 7.30 2.75
C LEU A 181 -5.06 8.68 2.59
N ILE A 182 -4.57 9.26 3.68
CA ILE A 182 -3.92 10.58 3.65
C ILE A 182 -2.64 10.54 2.80
N LEU A 183 -1.84 9.47 2.87
CA LEU A 183 -0.67 9.27 2.01
C LEU A 183 -1.07 9.24 0.53
N MET A 184 -2.09 8.44 0.16
CA MET A 184 -2.55 8.34 -1.23
C MET A 184 -3.10 9.69 -1.74
N ARG A 185 -3.85 10.41 -0.92
CA ARG A 185 -4.34 11.77 -1.26
C ARG A 185 -3.21 12.80 -1.36
N ALA A 186 -2.07 12.56 -0.72
CA ALA A 186 -0.85 13.35 -0.88
C ALA A 186 0.00 12.90 -2.09
N GLY A 187 -0.49 11.89 -2.84
CA GLY A 187 0.16 11.32 -4.02
C GLY A 187 1.30 10.36 -3.69
N TYR A 188 1.32 9.77 -2.49
CA TYR A 188 2.24 8.69 -2.12
C TYR A 188 1.51 7.35 -2.16
N LEU A 189 2.28 6.27 -2.29
CA LEU A 189 1.75 4.92 -2.11
C LEU A 189 1.60 4.60 -0.61
N PRO A 190 0.71 3.65 -0.27
CA PRO A 190 0.52 3.21 1.10
C PRO A 190 1.80 2.69 1.75
N THR A 191 1.87 2.81 3.07
CA THR A 191 2.93 2.25 3.90
C THR A 191 2.55 0.84 4.35
N VAL A 192 3.44 -0.13 4.14
CA VAL A 192 3.29 -1.50 4.64
C VAL A 192 4.14 -1.69 5.88
N ILE A 193 3.51 -1.97 7.01
CA ILE A 193 4.19 -2.32 8.26
C ILE A 193 4.25 -3.85 8.32
N ALA A 194 5.45 -4.42 8.15
CA ALA A 194 5.61 -5.88 8.15
C ALA A 194 5.33 -6.47 9.55
N PRO A 195 4.66 -7.64 9.66
CA PRO A 195 4.34 -8.27 10.95
C PRO A 195 5.57 -8.50 11.83
N ILE A 196 6.71 -8.83 11.25
CA ILE A 196 7.98 -9.01 11.97
C ILE A 196 8.44 -7.73 12.69
N GLU A 197 7.99 -6.56 12.25
CA GLU A 197 8.32 -5.28 12.86
C GLU A 197 7.33 -4.85 13.97
N ARG A 198 6.32 -5.69 14.28
CA ARG A 198 5.27 -5.36 15.26
C ARG A 198 5.82 -4.81 16.57
N LYS A 199 6.84 -5.45 17.16
CA LYS A 199 7.45 -4.99 18.42
C LYS A 199 8.04 -3.58 18.28
N ARG A 200 8.75 -3.30 17.18
CA ARG A 200 9.35 -1.98 16.91
C ARG A 200 8.28 -0.92 16.66
N TYR A 201 7.24 -1.28 15.93
CA TYR A 201 6.09 -0.42 15.64
C TYR A 201 5.39 0.00 16.93
N ILE A 202 5.03 -0.94 17.79
CA ILE A 202 4.39 -0.65 19.09
C ILE A 202 5.32 0.18 19.98
N SER A 203 6.62 -0.16 20.04
CA SER A 203 7.62 0.62 20.78
C SER A 203 7.74 2.05 20.26
N ALA A 204 7.68 2.27 18.95
CA ALA A 204 7.72 3.61 18.39
C ALA A 204 6.49 4.45 18.73
N ILE A 205 5.30 3.85 18.78
CA ILE A 205 4.07 4.51 19.27
C ILE A 205 4.23 4.86 20.75
N ASN A 206 4.66 3.92 21.57
CA ASN A 206 4.77 4.10 23.03
C ASN A 206 5.86 5.08 23.44
N SER A 207 6.92 5.25 22.64
CA SER A 207 8.04 6.16 22.97
C SER A 207 7.60 7.62 23.12
N ARG A 208 6.51 8.04 22.50
CA ARG A 208 5.93 9.36 22.70
C ARG A 208 5.26 9.49 24.05
N ASN A 209 4.52 8.47 24.48
CA ASN A 209 3.77 8.49 25.74
C ASN A 209 4.70 8.63 26.97
N THR A 210 5.91 8.06 26.88
CA THR A 210 6.88 8.08 28.00
C THR A 210 7.88 9.24 27.94
N LYS A 211 8.16 9.82 26.76
CA LYS A 211 9.25 10.80 26.57
C LYS A 211 8.84 12.06 25.78
N CYS A 212 7.57 12.26 25.47
CA CYS A 212 7.07 13.33 24.59
C CYS A 212 7.83 13.44 23.26
N ASN A 213 8.39 12.35 22.74
CA ASN A 213 9.33 12.37 21.62
C ASN A 213 8.71 11.88 20.32
N LEU A 214 7.96 12.75 19.64
CA LEU A 214 7.46 12.54 18.28
C LEU A 214 8.56 12.20 17.28
N LEU A 215 9.79 12.65 17.52
CA LEU A 215 10.89 12.46 16.57
C LEU A 215 11.25 10.99 16.37
N ALA A 216 11.21 10.18 17.44
CA ALA A 216 11.49 8.74 17.34
C ALA A 216 10.42 8.02 16.53
N TYR A 217 9.14 8.35 16.77
CA TYR A 217 8.02 7.83 15.99
C TYR A 217 8.10 8.26 14.51
N HIS A 218 8.34 9.53 14.22
CA HIS A 218 8.49 10.00 12.83
C HIS A 218 9.68 9.34 12.13
N LYS A 219 10.83 9.21 12.78
CA LYS A 219 11.99 8.50 12.21
C LYS A 219 11.66 7.06 11.84
N TYR A 220 10.90 6.37 12.70
CA TYR A 220 10.44 5.02 12.40
C TYR A 220 9.51 5.01 11.19
N MET A 221 8.47 5.84 11.17
CA MET A 221 7.47 5.87 10.08
C MET A 221 8.07 6.28 8.73
N PHE A 222 8.99 7.26 8.70
CA PHE A 222 9.70 7.61 7.47
C PHE A 222 10.57 6.45 6.95
N ARG A 223 11.19 5.67 7.83
CA ARG A 223 11.94 4.47 7.44
C ARG A 223 11.02 3.42 6.84
N VAL A 224 9.86 3.19 7.45
CA VAL A 224 8.87 2.22 6.96
C VAL A 224 8.32 2.66 5.60
N LEU A 225 7.98 3.95 5.43
CA LEU A 225 7.52 4.47 4.14
C LEU A 225 8.60 4.30 3.06
N LYS A 226 9.86 4.68 3.36
CA LYS A 226 10.97 4.47 2.40
C LYS A 226 11.10 3.00 2.01
N LYS A 227 11.08 2.08 2.99
CA LYS A 227 11.16 0.64 2.73
C LYS A 227 10.01 0.13 1.86
N SER A 228 8.79 0.65 2.08
CA SER A 228 7.64 0.32 1.25
C SER A 228 7.82 0.80 -0.19
N LEU A 229 8.31 2.03 -0.39
CA LEU A 229 8.59 2.57 -1.72
C LEU A 229 9.73 1.84 -2.43
N ASP A 230 10.83 1.52 -1.73
CA ASP A 230 11.93 0.70 -2.28
C ASP A 230 11.40 -0.66 -2.78
N MET A 231 10.48 -1.27 -2.01
CA MET A 231 9.84 -2.53 -2.38
C MET A 231 8.98 -2.37 -3.64
N TYR A 232 8.18 -1.29 -3.73
CA TYR A 232 7.34 -1.05 -4.91
C TYR A 232 8.15 -0.79 -6.17
N VAL A 233 9.21 0.00 -6.07
CA VAL A 233 10.12 0.24 -7.20
C VAL A 233 10.77 -1.08 -7.64
N LYS A 234 11.21 -1.92 -6.70
CA LYS A 234 11.80 -3.21 -7.00
C LYS A 234 10.82 -4.19 -7.69
N MET A 235 9.54 -4.16 -7.30
CA MET A 235 8.54 -5.13 -7.78
C MET A 235 7.80 -4.64 -9.03
N PHE A 236 7.58 -3.34 -9.16
CA PHE A 236 6.68 -2.73 -10.13
C PHE A 236 7.29 -1.51 -10.82
N GLY A 237 8.46 -1.02 -10.37
CA GLY A 237 9.18 0.00 -11.08
C GLY A 237 9.41 -0.51 -12.50
N GLU A 238 9.26 0.37 -13.47
CA GLU A 238 9.88 0.11 -14.75
C GLU A 238 11.34 -0.16 -14.38
N GLN A 239 11.78 -1.41 -14.42
CA GLN A 239 13.16 -1.63 -14.75
C GLN A 239 13.32 -0.75 -15.98
N GLU A 240 14.23 0.24 -15.93
CA GLU A 240 14.91 0.58 -17.16
C GLU A 240 15.32 -0.79 -17.67
N ALA A 241 14.49 -1.31 -18.54
CA ALA A 241 14.88 -2.42 -19.32
C ALA A 241 16.11 -1.88 -20.03
N ASP A 242 17.25 -2.44 -19.71
CA ASP A 242 18.28 -2.65 -20.72
C ASP A 242 17.72 -3.55 -21.84
N CYS A 243 16.45 -3.60 -21.95
CA CYS A 243 15.54 -4.01 -22.99
C CYS A 243 14.75 -2.78 -23.41
N ASP A 244 15.37 -1.93 -24.18
CA ASP A 244 14.70 -1.20 -25.24
C ASP A 244 14.20 -2.28 -26.23
N ASP A 245 13.15 -3.01 -25.78
CA ASP A 245 12.36 -3.92 -26.58
C ASP A 245 11.39 -3.13 -27.50
N THR A 246 11.87 -2.03 -28.07
CA THR A 246 11.32 -1.53 -29.31
C THR A 246 11.60 -2.60 -30.35
N LEU A 247 10.58 -3.43 -30.60
CA LEU A 247 10.63 -4.38 -31.69
C LEU A 247 10.94 -3.62 -32.95
N MET A 248 12.04 -3.96 -33.57
CA MET A 248 12.58 -3.28 -34.74
C MET A 248 12.06 -3.93 -36.00
N THR A 249 11.68 -3.13 -36.99
CA THR A 249 11.48 -3.61 -38.37
C THR A 249 12.79 -4.17 -38.94
N ILE A 250 12.74 -4.97 -39.97
CA ILE A 250 13.95 -5.54 -40.58
C ILE A 250 14.97 -4.48 -41.01
N GLY A 251 14.49 -3.27 -41.37
CA GLY A 251 15.36 -2.14 -41.70
C GLY A 251 16.09 -1.56 -40.51
N GLU A 252 15.40 -1.38 -39.40
CA GLU A 252 15.97 -0.88 -38.15
C GLU A 252 16.89 -1.93 -37.52
N PHE A 253 16.51 -3.20 -37.56
CA PHE A 253 17.31 -4.32 -37.07
C PHE A 253 18.61 -4.50 -37.88
N ALA A 254 18.57 -4.30 -39.19
CA ALA A 254 19.76 -4.28 -40.04
C ALA A 254 20.77 -3.20 -39.64
N LYS A 255 20.27 -1.99 -39.36
CA LYS A 255 21.08 -0.86 -38.86
C LYS A 255 21.65 -1.19 -37.48
N TYR A 256 20.84 -1.72 -36.55
CA TYR A 256 21.26 -2.10 -35.23
C TYR A 256 22.36 -3.17 -35.22
N CYS A 257 22.22 -4.21 -36.05
CA CYS A 257 23.21 -5.27 -36.17
C CYS A 257 24.45 -4.87 -37.00
N ASN A 258 24.40 -3.72 -37.69
CA ASN A 258 25.39 -3.26 -38.64
C ASN A 258 25.62 -4.28 -39.77
N VAL A 259 24.54 -4.86 -40.29
CA VAL A 259 24.56 -5.81 -41.40
C VAL A 259 23.58 -5.35 -42.50
N PRO A 260 23.84 -5.66 -43.78
CA PRO A 260 22.91 -5.39 -44.88
C PRO A 260 21.57 -6.14 -44.67
N GLN A 261 20.45 -5.52 -45.09
CA GLN A 261 19.13 -6.20 -45.03
C GLN A 261 19.10 -7.51 -45.87
N SER A 262 19.89 -7.59 -46.93
CA SER A 262 20.04 -8.80 -47.76
C SER A 262 20.57 -9.98 -46.93
N THR A 263 21.51 -9.74 -46.04
CA THR A 263 22.08 -10.74 -45.10
C THR A 263 21.00 -11.24 -44.13
N LEU A 264 20.20 -10.34 -43.59
CA LEU A 264 19.10 -10.75 -42.68
C LEU A 264 18.03 -11.54 -43.43
N ARG A 265 17.69 -11.15 -44.66
CA ARG A 265 16.76 -11.92 -45.50
C ARG A 265 17.32 -13.31 -45.84
N TYR A 266 18.63 -13.44 -46.04
CA TYR A 266 19.28 -14.73 -46.20
C TYR A 266 19.13 -15.59 -44.93
N TYR A 267 19.40 -15.04 -43.72
CA TYR A 267 19.24 -15.76 -42.45
C TYR A 267 17.80 -16.19 -42.21
N LEU A 268 16.81 -15.37 -42.58
CA LEU A 268 15.39 -15.72 -42.50
C LEU A 268 15.06 -16.90 -43.43
N ARG A 269 15.55 -16.89 -44.69
CA ARG A 269 15.35 -18.00 -45.65
C ARG A 269 16.06 -19.28 -45.18
N ALA A 270 17.21 -19.13 -44.58
CA ALA A 270 18.01 -20.27 -44.06
C ALA A 270 17.50 -20.75 -42.68
N LYS A 271 16.42 -20.22 -42.16
CA LYS A 271 15.87 -20.50 -40.80
C LYS A 271 16.88 -20.32 -39.67
N LYS A 272 17.89 -19.46 -39.85
CA LYS A 272 18.87 -19.05 -38.84
C LYS A 272 18.43 -17.87 -38.00
N LEU A 273 17.41 -17.17 -38.45
CA LEU A 273 16.74 -16.04 -37.76
C LEU A 273 15.25 -16.20 -38.01
N GLU A 274 14.45 -15.99 -36.95
CA GLU A 274 12.99 -15.97 -37.07
C GLU A 274 12.48 -14.64 -36.49
N PRO A 275 11.44 -14.01 -37.09
CA PRO A 275 10.85 -12.82 -36.50
C PRO A 275 10.19 -13.16 -35.15
N LEU A 276 10.33 -12.26 -34.16
CA LEU A 276 9.71 -12.45 -32.87
C LEU A 276 8.20 -12.20 -32.91
N SER A 277 7.78 -11.28 -33.77
CA SER A 277 6.38 -10.89 -33.96
C SER A 277 6.16 -10.25 -35.34
N TYR A 278 4.90 -9.91 -35.64
CA TYR A 278 4.50 -9.19 -36.85
C TYR A 278 3.60 -8.00 -36.49
N THR A 279 3.72 -6.91 -37.24
CA THR A 279 2.76 -5.80 -37.13
C THR A 279 1.40 -6.21 -37.70
N ASN A 280 0.34 -5.45 -37.40
CA ASN A 280 -0.98 -5.62 -37.99
C ASN A 280 -0.96 -5.53 -39.55
N SER A 281 0.07 -4.88 -40.11
CA SER A 281 0.31 -4.76 -41.55
C SER A 281 1.24 -5.85 -42.10
N GLY A 282 1.60 -6.87 -41.31
CA GLY A 282 2.41 -8.01 -41.71
C GLY A 282 3.94 -7.78 -41.75
N TYR A 283 4.46 -6.66 -41.24
CA TYR A 283 5.91 -6.44 -41.16
C TYR A 283 6.52 -7.26 -40.07
N MET A 284 7.65 -7.92 -40.35
CA MET A 284 8.44 -8.69 -39.39
C MET A 284 9.08 -7.78 -38.34
N LEU A 285 9.02 -8.19 -37.07
CA LEU A 285 9.57 -7.48 -35.94
C LEU A 285 10.62 -8.34 -35.19
N PHE A 286 11.74 -7.72 -34.80
CA PHE A 286 12.90 -8.33 -34.20
C PHE A 286 13.27 -7.63 -32.92
N SER A 287 13.80 -8.35 -31.91
CA SER A 287 14.31 -7.77 -30.65
C SER A 287 15.82 -7.52 -30.74
N ARG A 288 16.32 -6.63 -29.86
CA ARG A 288 17.77 -6.38 -29.72
C ARG A 288 18.54 -7.62 -29.27
N GLU A 289 17.91 -8.48 -28.47
CA GLU A 289 18.54 -9.73 -28.04
C GLU A 289 18.90 -10.65 -29.21
N GLN A 290 18.00 -10.76 -30.18
CA GLN A 290 18.31 -11.51 -31.40
C GLN A 290 19.51 -10.91 -32.16
N GLY A 291 19.70 -9.59 -32.09
CA GLY A 291 20.84 -8.92 -32.69
C GLY A 291 22.16 -9.15 -31.97
N LYS A 292 22.16 -9.42 -30.66
CA LYS A 292 23.36 -9.80 -29.91
C LYS A 292 23.90 -11.17 -30.34
N LEU A 293 23.04 -12.06 -30.83
CA LEU A 293 23.41 -13.38 -31.34
C LEU A 293 23.99 -13.36 -32.76
N LEU A 294 23.85 -12.22 -33.47
CA LEU A 294 24.32 -12.04 -34.86
C LEU A 294 25.60 -11.19 -34.94
N LYS A 295 26.06 -10.66 -33.81
CA LYS A 295 27.34 -9.97 -33.66
C LYS A 295 28.41 -10.93 -33.14
#